data_031482289732c1bef1047ff52fb41561
#
_entry.id   031482289732c1bef1047ff52fb41561
#
_cell.length_a   1.000
_cell.length_b   1.000
_cell.length_c   1.000
_cell.angle_alpha   90.00
_cell.angle_beta   90.00
_cell.angle_gamma   90.00
#
_symmetry.space_group_name_H-M   'P 1'
#
loop_
_entity.id
_entity.type
_entity.pdbx_description
1 polymer ?
#
loop_
_entity_poly.entity_id
_entity_poly.type
_entity_poly.pdbx_seq_one_letter_code
_entity_poly.pdbx_strand_id
1 'polypeptide(L)'
;MDGLGFSGGRGILGSKTHFRQWGGGGGGAGGPGGDAWYVTESGDGWGAGSGGIGRLSSIAGTEVYYCGGGGGGCNGKGVKGAGGLGGGGDGTSYSGTTAEPGADGTDGLGGGGGGGGSYSTTSFGSGGKGGDGVVIIRCKLPPKGFTFVLK
;
A
#
# COMPACT_ATOMS: atom_id res chain seq x y z
N MET A 1 20.69 12.16 -5.35
CA MET A 1 19.94 10.97 -5.78
C MET A 1 18.57 11.09 -5.16
N ASP A 2 17.55 11.32 -5.96
CA ASP A 2 16.19 11.24 -5.47
C ASP A 2 15.95 9.79 -5.03
N GLY A 3 15.50 9.61 -3.77
CA GLY A 3 15.31 8.29 -3.19
C GLY A 3 14.37 7.43 -4.05
N LEU A 4 14.63 6.13 -4.13
CA LEU A 4 13.81 5.18 -4.87
C LEU A 4 12.47 4.87 -4.19
N GLY A 5 12.17 5.51 -3.06
CA GLY A 5 10.92 5.36 -2.32
C GLY A 5 10.86 6.29 -1.12
N PHE A 6 9.67 6.42 -0.57
CA PHE A 6 9.39 7.22 0.60
C PHE A 6 9.16 6.36 1.84
N SER A 7 9.23 6.97 3.02
CA SER A 7 8.96 6.28 4.28
C SER A 7 7.50 5.85 4.41
N GLY A 8 7.25 4.76 5.14
CA GLY A 8 5.92 4.45 5.62
C GLY A 8 5.47 5.42 6.71
N GLY A 9 4.16 5.49 6.93
CA GLY A 9 3.52 6.24 8.00
C GLY A 9 3.69 5.56 9.36
N ARG A 10 3.37 6.29 10.41
CA ARG A 10 3.42 5.81 11.80
C ARG A 10 2.15 5.03 12.13
N GLY A 11 2.32 3.92 12.87
CA GLY A 11 1.20 3.25 13.52
C GLY A 11 0.84 3.91 14.86
N ILE A 12 -0.36 3.63 15.36
CA ILE A 12 -0.82 4.08 16.67
C ILE A 12 -1.14 2.87 17.54
N LEU A 13 -0.68 2.92 18.80
CA LEU A 13 -1.10 2.01 19.85
C LEU A 13 -2.26 2.66 20.61
N GLY A 14 -3.37 1.95 20.72
CA GLY A 14 -4.49 2.39 21.57
C GLY A 14 -4.12 2.50 23.05
N SER A 15 -4.96 3.13 23.84
CA SER A 15 -4.75 3.29 25.28
C SER A 15 -4.72 1.96 26.01
N LYS A 16 -4.20 1.92 27.24
CA LYS A 16 -4.10 0.72 28.10
C LYS A 16 -5.45 0.00 28.34
N THR A 17 -6.56 0.67 28.10
CA THR A 17 -7.91 0.11 28.26
C THR A 17 -8.49 -0.46 26.97
N HIS A 18 -7.90 -0.13 25.81
CA HIS A 18 -8.34 -0.60 24.49
C HIS A 18 -7.11 -1.06 23.75
N PHE A 19 -6.85 -2.36 23.75
CA PHE A 19 -5.73 -3.01 23.03
C PHE A 19 -5.89 -2.96 21.51
N ARG A 20 -6.23 -1.81 20.97
CA ARG A 20 -6.44 -1.60 19.55
C ARG A 20 -5.20 -0.97 18.94
N GLN A 21 -4.82 -1.45 17.78
CA GLN A 21 -3.63 -1.01 17.05
C GLN A 21 -4.02 -0.70 15.62
N TRP A 22 -3.48 0.38 15.10
CA TRP A 22 -3.67 0.77 13.71
C TRP A 22 -2.32 0.97 13.07
N GLY A 23 -2.09 0.29 11.94
CA GLY A 23 -0.86 0.40 11.17
C GLY A 23 -0.83 1.70 10.37
N GLY A 24 0.36 2.27 10.23
CA GLY A 24 0.62 3.27 9.18
C GLY A 24 0.63 2.61 7.83
N GLY A 25 0.42 3.39 6.77
CA GLY A 25 0.54 2.93 5.39
C GLY A 25 2.00 2.76 4.96
N GLY A 26 2.27 1.87 4.02
CA GLY A 26 3.58 1.73 3.40
C GLY A 26 3.92 2.93 2.53
N GLY A 27 5.21 3.28 2.40
CA GLY A 27 5.66 4.31 1.45
C GLY A 27 5.52 3.84 0.01
N GLY A 28 5.24 4.77 -0.89
CA GLY A 28 5.25 4.55 -2.33
C GLY A 28 6.51 5.13 -2.98
N ALA A 29 6.67 4.93 -4.28
CA ALA A 29 7.78 5.51 -5.04
C ALA A 29 7.57 7.00 -5.37
N GLY A 30 6.37 7.54 -5.18
CA GLY A 30 6.02 8.95 -5.44
C GLY A 30 5.67 9.75 -4.19
N GLY A 31 5.43 9.09 -3.04
CA GLY A 31 5.09 9.78 -1.80
C GLY A 31 5.09 8.88 -0.56
N PRO A 32 5.14 9.49 0.64
CA PRO A 32 5.14 8.77 1.89
C PRO A 32 3.80 8.10 2.17
N GLY A 33 3.82 7.06 2.99
CA GLY A 33 2.62 6.49 3.56
C GLY A 33 2.01 7.41 4.62
N GLY A 34 0.69 7.33 4.76
CA GLY A 34 -0.06 8.07 5.77
C GLY A 34 0.09 7.46 7.16
N ASP A 35 0.07 8.31 8.17
CA ASP A 35 0.01 7.89 9.57
C ASP A 35 -1.37 7.32 9.89
N ALA A 36 -1.44 6.39 10.85
CA ALA A 36 -2.69 6.04 11.48
C ALA A 36 -3.24 7.26 12.24
N TRP A 37 -4.55 7.34 12.39
CA TRP A 37 -5.22 8.52 12.96
C TRP A 37 -6.36 8.15 13.92
N TYR A 38 -6.70 9.05 14.82
CA TYR A 38 -7.87 8.95 15.69
C TYR A 38 -8.47 10.34 15.95
N VAL A 39 -9.76 10.39 16.20
CA VAL A 39 -10.48 11.61 16.55
C VAL A 39 -10.88 11.52 18.02
N THR A 40 -10.48 12.50 18.85
CA THR A 40 -10.63 12.48 20.30
C THR A 40 -11.91 13.10 20.83
N GLU A 41 -12.59 13.95 20.08
CA GLU A 41 -13.71 14.75 20.59
C GLU A 41 -15.07 14.19 20.14
N SER A 42 -15.56 13.16 20.78
CA SER A 42 -16.92 12.62 20.64
C SER A 42 -17.22 11.71 19.45
N GLY A 43 -16.25 11.31 18.66
CA GLY A 43 -16.48 10.38 17.55
C GLY A 43 -15.54 9.20 17.65
N ASP A 44 -16.08 8.00 17.64
CA ASP A 44 -15.33 6.73 17.59
C ASP A 44 -14.61 6.53 16.23
N GLY A 45 -13.93 7.58 15.75
CA GLY A 45 -13.20 7.57 14.48
C GLY A 45 -11.76 7.14 14.67
N TRP A 46 -11.42 5.94 14.20
CA TRP A 46 -10.07 5.40 14.19
C TRP A 46 -9.76 4.90 12.79
N GLY A 47 -8.54 5.07 12.35
CA GLY A 47 -8.16 4.58 11.03
C GLY A 47 -6.68 4.24 10.91
N ALA A 48 -6.41 3.26 10.08
CA ALA A 48 -5.07 2.94 9.62
C ALA A 48 -4.64 3.93 8.53
N GLY A 49 -3.33 4.13 8.39
CA GLY A 49 -2.75 5.03 7.40
C GLY A 49 -2.90 4.49 5.98
N SER A 50 -3.15 5.37 5.03
CA SER A 50 -3.18 5.02 3.61
C SER A 50 -1.77 4.79 3.06
N GLY A 51 -1.65 3.93 2.07
CA GLY A 51 -0.42 3.74 1.31
C GLY A 51 -0.01 4.99 0.55
N GLY A 52 1.29 5.22 0.44
CA GLY A 52 1.86 6.31 -0.33
C GLY A 52 1.63 6.14 -1.82
N ILE A 53 1.49 7.25 -2.52
CA ILE A 53 1.32 7.26 -3.97
C ILE A 53 2.56 6.66 -4.67
N GLY A 54 2.36 5.91 -5.72
CA GLY A 54 3.40 5.47 -6.63
C GLY A 54 3.94 6.60 -7.50
N ARG A 55 4.96 6.31 -8.28
CA ARG A 55 5.56 7.24 -9.22
C ARG A 55 4.85 7.20 -10.56
N LEU A 56 4.42 8.37 -11.04
CA LEU A 56 3.84 8.51 -12.38
C LEU A 56 4.93 8.36 -13.44
N SER A 57 4.67 7.57 -14.48
CA SER A 57 5.56 7.38 -15.61
C SER A 57 4.78 7.24 -16.91
N SER A 58 5.27 7.87 -17.97
CA SER A 58 4.75 7.76 -19.33
C SER A 58 5.62 6.90 -20.24
N ILE A 59 6.56 6.13 -19.68
CA ILE A 59 7.50 5.30 -20.46
C ILE A 59 6.78 4.27 -21.34
N ALA A 60 5.63 3.77 -20.89
CA ALA A 60 4.81 2.81 -21.63
C ALA A 60 3.94 3.44 -22.75
N GLY A 61 3.99 4.77 -22.91
CA GLY A 61 3.19 5.52 -23.90
C GLY A 61 1.93 6.15 -23.34
N THR A 62 1.46 5.70 -22.17
CA THR A 62 0.38 6.30 -21.38
C THR A 62 0.87 6.57 -19.97
N GLU A 63 0.23 7.49 -19.26
CA GLU A 63 0.56 7.81 -17.88
C GLU A 63 0.05 6.71 -16.95
N VAL A 64 0.96 6.07 -16.22
CA VAL A 64 0.66 5.00 -15.25
C VAL A 64 1.43 5.26 -13.96
N TYR A 65 0.77 5.06 -12.82
CA TYR A 65 1.44 5.04 -11.52
C TYR A 65 2.01 3.64 -11.26
N TYR A 66 3.25 3.58 -10.76
CA TYR A 66 3.95 2.35 -10.38
C TYR A 66 4.43 2.42 -8.94
N CYS A 67 4.50 1.30 -8.28
CA CYS A 67 5.04 1.13 -6.94
C CYS A 67 4.31 1.97 -5.88
N GLY A 68 2.99 1.89 -5.84
CA GLY A 68 2.16 2.42 -4.76
C GLY A 68 2.36 1.62 -3.47
N GLY A 69 2.33 2.28 -2.31
CA GLY A 69 2.42 1.63 -1.00
C GLY A 69 1.14 0.91 -0.62
N GLY A 70 1.23 -0.15 0.18
CA GLY A 70 0.06 -0.81 0.75
C GLY A 70 -0.57 0.00 1.89
N GLY A 71 -1.88 -0.10 2.07
CA GLY A 71 -2.61 0.49 3.20
C GLY A 71 -2.31 -0.22 4.52
N GLY A 72 -2.35 0.50 5.63
CA GLY A 72 -2.17 -0.06 6.97
C GLY A 72 -3.34 -0.96 7.38
N GLY A 73 -3.05 -2.01 8.13
CA GLY A 73 -4.07 -2.85 8.75
C GLY A 73 -4.59 -2.24 10.05
N CYS A 74 -5.78 -2.64 10.46
CA CYS A 74 -6.36 -2.19 11.73
C CYS A 74 -6.73 -3.36 12.64
N ASN A 75 -6.78 -3.08 13.93
CA ASN A 75 -7.23 -4.00 14.96
C ASN A 75 -8.55 -3.50 15.55
N GLY A 76 -9.58 -4.33 15.52
CA GLY A 76 -10.92 -3.95 15.95
C GLY A 76 -11.65 -3.09 14.92
N LYS A 77 -12.78 -2.50 15.32
CA LYS A 77 -13.56 -1.64 14.43
C LYS A 77 -12.79 -0.35 14.12
N GLY A 78 -12.51 -0.11 12.84
CA GLY A 78 -11.81 1.07 12.38
C GLY A 78 -11.81 1.14 10.86
N VAL A 79 -11.38 2.25 10.31
CA VAL A 79 -11.23 2.41 8.87
C VAL A 79 -9.92 1.77 8.44
N LYS A 80 -9.97 0.86 7.46
CA LYS A 80 -8.77 0.29 6.85
C LYS A 80 -7.98 1.38 6.14
N GLY A 81 -6.68 1.24 6.07
CA GLY A 81 -5.83 2.04 5.21
C GLY A 81 -6.08 1.67 3.74
N ALA A 82 -6.34 2.67 2.90
CA ALA A 82 -6.42 2.46 1.46
C ALA A 82 -5.04 2.22 0.85
N GLY A 83 -4.94 1.39 -0.17
CA GLY A 83 -3.72 1.25 -0.96
C GLY A 83 -3.41 2.51 -1.76
N GLY A 84 -2.12 2.79 -1.97
CA GLY A 84 -1.66 3.93 -2.77
C GLY A 84 -1.86 3.70 -4.27
N LEU A 85 -2.09 4.78 -5.03
CA LEU A 85 -2.10 4.72 -6.48
C LEU A 85 -0.80 4.10 -7.01
N GLY A 86 -0.90 3.23 -7.99
CA GLY A 86 0.23 2.44 -8.51
C GLY A 86 0.27 1.03 -7.96
N GLY A 87 -0.91 0.47 -7.67
CA GLY A 87 -1.10 -0.94 -7.37
C GLY A 87 -0.98 -1.32 -5.89
N GLY A 88 -1.04 -0.35 -4.98
CA GLY A 88 -1.07 -0.67 -3.54
C GLY A 88 -2.37 -1.39 -3.13
N GLY A 89 -2.27 -2.47 -2.35
CA GLY A 89 -3.40 -3.18 -1.78
C GLY A 89 -3.95 -2.49 -0.52
N ASP A 90 -5.25 -2.57 -0.30
CA ASP A 90 -5.92 -2.06 0.91
C ASP A 90 -5.57 -2.90 2.13
N GLY A 91 -5.54 -2.28 3.29
CA GLY A 91 -5.38 -2.99 4.57
C GLY A 91 -6.59 -3.85 4.95
N THR A 92 -6.45 -4.59 6.03
CA THR A 92 -7.51 -5.46 6.58
C THR A 92 -8.80 -4.70 6.82
N SER A 93 -9.91 -5.28 6.37
CA SER A 93 -11.27 -4.89 6.70
C SER A 93 -11.94 -5.92 7.60
N TYR A 94 -13.20 -5.65 7.97
CA TYR A 94 -13.99 -6.54 8.82
C TYR A 94 -15.37 -6.78 8.24
N SER A 95 -15.80 -8.05 8.27
CA SER A 95 -17.16 -8.44 7.99
C SER A 95 -17.77 -9.03 9.26
N GLY A 96 -18.65 -8.26 9.91
CA GLY A 96 -19.21 -8.63 11.21
C GLY A 96 -18.13 -8.73 12.31
N THR A 97 -17.76 -9.95 12.69
CA THR A 97 -16.74 -10.26 13.72
C THR A 97 -15.50 -10.95 13.14
N THR A 98 -15.40 -11.05 11.82
CA THR A 98 -14.31 -11.73 11.13
C THR A 98 -13.36 -10.70 10.50
N ALA A 99 -12.06 -10.86 10.73
CA ALA A 99 -11.05 -10.07 10.07
C ALA A 99 -10.81 -10.64 8.66
N GLU A 100 -10.98 -9.80 7.65
CA GLU A 100 -10.67 -10.13 6.26
C GLU A 100 -9.17 -9.93 5.99
N PRO A 101 -8.57 -10.65 5.05
CA PRO A 101 -7.19 -10.39 4.65
C PRO A 101 -7.01 -8.97 4.10
N GLY A 102 -5.82 -8.42 4.24
CA GLY A 102 -5.40 -7.28 3.45
C GLY A 102 -5.35 -7.66 1.97
N ALA A 103 -5.67 -6.72 1.09
CA ALA A 103 -5.66 -6.94 -0.35
C ALA A 103 -4.22 -7.08 -0.88
N ASP A 104 -4.05 -7.92 -1.89
CA ASP A 104 -2.80 -8.04 -2.62
C ASP A 104 -2.50 -6.75 -3.40
N GLY A 105 -1.24 -6.46 -3.63
CA GLY A 105 -0.79 -5.47 -4.59
C GLY A 105 -1.08 -5.93 -6.01
N THR A 106 -1.25 -4.98 -6.92
CA THR A 106 -1.56 -5.24 -8.32
C THR A 106 -0.30 -5.68 -9.08
N ASP A 107 -0.37 -6.84 -9.74
CA ASP A 107 0.71 -7.35 -10.57
C ASP A 107 0.98 -6.44 -11.77
N GLY A 108 2.24 -6.37 -12.16
CA GLY A 108 2.72 -5.51 -13.25
C GLY A 108 2.87 -4.04 -12.85
N LEU A 109 2.46 -3.65 -11.64
CA LEU A 109 2.66 -2.31 -11.11
C LEU A 109 3.67 -2.24 -9.96
N GLY A 110 4.03 -3.38 -9.35
CA GLY A 110 5.00 -3.45 -8.26
C GLY A 110 4.51 -2.81 -6.97
N GLY A 111 3.20 -2.78 -6.76
CA GLY A 111 2.58 -2.20 -5.56
C GLY A 111 2.77 -3.06 -4.31
N GLY A 112 2.78 -2.45 -3.14
CA GLY A 112 2.82 -3.16 -1.85
C GLY A 112 1.48 -3.82 -1.53
N GLY A 113 1.49 -4.96 -0.83
CA GLY A 113 0.28 -5.56 -0.28
C GLY A 113 -0.23 -4.80 0.95
N GLY A 114 -1.52 -4.89 1.21
CA GLY A 114 -2.17 -4.28 2.37
C GLY A 114 -1.79 -4.95 3.69
N GLY A 115 -1.77 -4.21 4.77
CA GLY A 115 -1.47 -4.71 6.11
C GLY A 115 -2.55 -5.64 6.65
N GLY A 116 -2.14 -6.68 7.36
CA GLY A 116 -3.03 -7.54 8.13
C GLY A 116 -3.51 -6.87 9.43
N GLY A 117 -4.52 -7.43 10.04
CA GLY A 117 -5.06 -6.94 11.30
C GLY A 117 -5.79 -8.01 12.08
N SER A 118 -6.44 -7.64 13.18
CA SER A 118 -7.23 -8.60 13.95
C SER A 118 -8.50 -7.96 14.48
N TYR A 119 -9.59 -8.74 14.55
CA TYR A 119 -10.82 -8.32 15.21
C TYR A 119 -10.82 -8.70 16.69
N SER A 120 -10.26 -9.86 17.03
CA SER A 120 -10.23 -10.43 18.37
C SER A 120 -8.97 -11.27 18.55
N THR A 121 -8.86 -11.93 19.71
CA THR A 121 -7.78 -12.87 19.97
C THR A 121 -7.85 -14.16 19.13
N THR A 122 -8.92 -14.37 18.41
CA THR A 122 -9.17 -15.59 17.60
C THR A 122 -9.44 -15.33 16.14
N SER A 123 -9.61 -14.06 15.72
CA SER A 123 -9.89 -13.70 14.33
C SER A 123 -8.81 -12.75 13.80
N PHE A 124 -8.00 -13.26 12.88
CA PHE A 124 -6.86 -12.58 12.29
C PHE A 124 -7.00 -12.54 10.77
N GLY A 125 -6.80 -11.39 10.18
CA GLY A 125 -6.61 -11.21 8.75
C GLY A 125 -5.12 -11.16 8.41
N SER A 126 -4.67 -11.98 7.48
CA SER A 126 -3.31 -11.93 6.96
C SER A 126 -3.06 -10.62 6.20
N GLY A 127 -1.81 -10.22 6.08
CA GLY A 127 -1.44 -9.20 5.10
C GLY A 127 -1.56 -9.73 3.68
N GLY A 128 -1.82 -8.84 2.72
CA GLY A 128 -1.77 -9.12 1.30
C GLY A 128 -0.33 -9.30 0.80
N LYS A 129 -0.18 -9.95 -0.34
CA LYS A 129 1.11 -10.08 -1.04
C LYS A 129 1.44 -8.78 -1.76
N GLY A 130 2.74 -8.49 -1.99
CA GLY A 130 3.14 -7.47 -2.96
C GLY A 130 2.80 -7.92 -4.38
N GLY A 131 2.43 -6.97 -5.24
CA GLY A 131 2.24 -7.23 -6.66
C GLY A 131 3.58 -7.42 -7.39
N ASP A 132 3.57 -8.17 -8.48
CA ASP A 132 4.74 -8.35 -9.33
C ASP A 132 5.19 -7.00 -9.91
N GLY A 133 6.49 -6.83 -10.05
CA GLY A 133 7.10 -5.67 -10.71
C GLY A 133 7.06 -5.81 -12.24
N VAL A 134 7.46 -4.74 -12.92
CA VAL A 134 7.63 -4.72 -14.37
C VAL A 134 8.95 -4.04 -14.74
N VAL A 135 9.59 -4.50 -15.79
CA VAL A 135 10.73 -3.84 -16.42
C VAL A 135 10.31 -3.36 -17.80
N ILE A 136 10.35 -2.03 -18.01
CA ILE A 136 9.99 -1.41 -19.30
C ILE A 136 11.23 -0.75 -19.89
N ILE A 137 11.62 -1.20 -21.08
CA ILE A 137 12.74 -0.64 -21.82
C ILE A 137 12.21 0.04 -23.08
N ARG A 138 12.42 1.35 -23.17
CA ARG A 138 12.10 2.14 -24.36
C ARG A 138 13.38 2.56 -25.06
N CYS A 139 13.56 2.12 -26.28
CA CYS A 139 14.69 2.52 -27.12
C CYS A 139 14.19 3.17 -28.42
N LYS A 140 14.96 4.13 -28.94
CA LYS A 140 14.73 4.62 -30.30
C LYS A 140 15.09 3.51 -31.28
N LEU A 141 14.26 3.31 -32.29
CA LEU A 141 14.65 2.42 -33.39
C LEU A 141 15.91 3.02 -34.01
N PRO A 142 16.95 2.19 -34.21
CA PRO A 142 18.16 2.62 -34.90
C PRO A 142 17.83 2.92 -36.39
N PRO A 143 18.65 3.69 -37.06
CA PRO A 143 18.57 3.84 -38.51
C PRO A 143 18.50 2.46 -39.21
N LYS A 144 17.85 2.41 -40.36
CA LYS A 144 17.78 1.14 -41.16
C LYS A 144 19.16 0.51 -41.29
N GLY A 145 19.25 -0.79 -40.97
CA GLY A 145 20.49 -1.55 -41.01
C GLY A 145 21.12 -1.93 -39.69
N PHE A 146 20.52 -1.50 -38.54
CA PHE A 146 20.95 -1.94 -37.21
C PHE A 146 20.23 -3.24 -36.77
N THR A 147 20.97 -4.13 -36.15
CA THR A 147 20.41 -5.33 -35.52
C THR A 147 20.73 -5.32 -34.04
N PHE A 148 19.70 -5.45 -33.18
CA PHE A 148 19.87 -5.69 -31.74
C PHE A 148 19.99 -7.18 -31.49
N VAL A 149 21.03 -7.58 -30.78
CA VAL A 149 21.18 -8.95 -30.28
C VAL A 149 21.09 -8.85 -28.75
N LEU A 150 19.98 -9.36 -28.18
CA LEU A 150 19.89 -9.61 -26.75
C LEU A 150 20.55 -10.97 -26.47
N LYS A 151 21.62 -10.97 -25.69
CA LYS A 151 22.29 -12.17 -25.17
C LYS A 151 21.88 -12.43 -23.75
#